data_7fb2c497b1cdde036167a1d29364d6f5
#
_entry.id   7fb2c497b1cdde036167a1d29364d6f5
#
_cell.length_a   1.000
_cell.length_b   1.000
_cell.length_c   1.000
_cell.angle_alpha   90.00
_cell.angle_beta   90.00
_cell.angle_gamma   90.00
#
_symmetry.space_group_name_H-M   'P 1'
#
loop_
_entity.id
_entity.type
_entity.pdbx_description
1 polymer ?
#
loop_
_entity_poly.entity_id
_entity_poly.type
_entity_poly.pdbx_seq_one_letter_code
_entity_poly.pdbx_strand_id
1 'polypeptide(L)'
;QIITNTAATELVVTDGKVTGVKATQNGEEVLFTANKGVIITTGGFGSNIDMRVKYNAEMDDAILSTCSAGATGDGIVMAEAIGAATTGMEHIQTYPTCDITSGLLLYVGDVRLEGRSILVNKEGVRFVEELERRDVISQAVTEQTGGVSYMFWDEASMVASGVNVKHER
;
A
#
# COMPACT_ATOMS: atom_id res chain seq x y z
N GLN A 1 22.54 -14.49 6.09
CA GLN A 1 22.49 -14.90 4.68
C GLN A 1 21.18 -14.41 4.07
N ILE A 2 21.22 -13.86 2.85
CA ILE A 2 20.05 -13.53 2.05
C ILE A 2 19.92 -14.60 0.96
N ILE A 3 18.71 -15.17 0.80
CA ILE A 3 18.40 -16.16 -0.22
C ILE A 3 17.31 -15.57 -1.10
N THR A 4 17.62 -15.37 -2.37
CA THR A 4 16.72 -14.84 -3.39
C THR A 4 16.05 -15.93 -4.21
N ASN A 5 15.05 -15.59 -5.04
CA ASN A 5 14.29 -16.54 -5.86
C ASN A 5 13.70 -17.69 -5.04
N THR A 6 13.26 -17.36 -3.82
CA THR A 6 12.78 -18.32 -2.84
C THR A 6 11.50 -17.77 -2.21
N ALA A 7 10.36 -18.22 -2.72
CA ALA A 7 9.04 -17.78 -2.25
C ALA A 7 8.59 -18.66 -1.10
N ALA A 8 8.38 -18.10 0.09
CA ALA A 8 7.78 -18.79 1.22
C ALA A 8 6.33 -19.16 0.90
N THR A 9 5.91 -20.38 1.22
CA THR A 9 4.59 -20.92 0.89
C THR A 9 3.80 -21.40 2.11
N GLU A 10 4.48 -21.83 3.18
CA GLU A 10 3.83 -22.40 4.36
C GLU A 10 4.70 -22.25 5.60
N LEU A 11 4.07 -22.02 6.75
CA LEU A 11 4.72 -22.13 8.06
C LEU A 11 4.58 -23.57 8.58
N VAL A 12 5.69 -24.19 8.94
CA VAL A 12 5.71 -25.55 9.48
C VAL A 12 5.52 -25.52 10.99
N VAL A 13 4.54 -26.28 11.47
CA VAL A 13 4.22 -26.39 12.90
C VAL A 13 4.49 -27.80 13.38
N THR A 14 5.23 -27.94 14.48
CA THR A 14 5.46 -29.22 15.17
C THR A 14 5.19 -29.01 16.66
N ASP A 15 4.34 -29.83 17.25
CA ASP A 15 3.94 -29.76 18.66
C ASP A 15 3.45 -28.36 19.08
N GLY A 16 2.68 -27.67 18.22
CA GLY A 16 2.11 -26.35 18.47
C GLY A 16 3.13 -25.20 18.37
N LYS A 17 4.33 -25.44 17.87
CA LYS A 17 5.37 -24.41 17.65
C LYS A 17 5.73 -24.30 16.19
N VAL A 18 5.98 -23.09 15.72
CA VAL A 18 6.51 -22.86 14.38
C VAL A 18 7.99 -23.29 14.36
N THR A 19 8.30 -24.31 13.58
CA THR A 19 9.62 -24.94 13.49
C THR A 19 10.30 -24.75 12.15
N GLY A 20 9.67 -24.07 11.20
CA GLY A 20 10.26 -23.83 9.89
C GLY A 20 9.34 -23.14 8.91
N VAL A 21 9.85 -23.01 7.70
CA VAL A 21 9.14 -22.44 6.54
C VAL A 21 9.36 -23.36 5.34
N LYS A 22 8.30 -23.75 4.66
CA LYS A 22 8.39 -24.29 3.30
C LYS A 22 8.48 -23.13 2.32
N ALA A 23 9.25 -23.34 1.29
CA ALA A 23 9.40 -22.36 0.21
C ALA A 23 9.58 -23.07 -1.13
N THR A 24 9.28 -22.37 -2.21
CA THR A 24 9.65 -22.78 -3.56
C THR A 24 10.91 -22.03 -3.99
N GLN A 25 11.98 -22.76 -4.24
CA GLN A 25 13.24 -22.21 -4.70
C GLN A 25 13.56 -22.79 -6.09
N ASN A 26 13.64 -21.92 -7.11
CA ASN A 26 13.88 -22.33 -8.50
C ASN A 26 12.92 -23.43 -9.01
N GLY A 27 11.68 -23.46 -8.51
CA GLY A 27 10.65 -24.44 -8.89
C GLY A 27 10.63 -25.71 -8.04
N GLU A 28 11.54 -25.88 -7.11
CA GLU A 28 11.60 -27.02 -6.19
C GLU A 28 11.17 -26.63 -4.78
N GLU A 29 10.49 -27.53 -4.09
CA GLU A 29 10.13 -27.34 -2.68
C GLU A 29 11.37 -27.49 -1.80
N VAL A 30 11.59 -26.54 -0.91
CA VAL A 30 12.66 -26.55 0.08
C VAL A 30 12.09 -26.27 1.47
N LEU A 31 12.69 -26.91 2.48
CA LEU A 31 12.33 -26.70 3.89
C LEU A 31 13.48 -26.00 4.62
N PHE A 32 13.17 -24.85 5.21
CA PHE A 32 14.05 -24.14 6.14
C PHE A 32 13.60 -24.44 7.57
N THR A 33 14.49 -25.03 8.37
CA THR A 33 14.21 -25.31 9.78
C THR A 33 14.64 -24.12 10.66
N ALA A 34 13.82 -23.83 11.69
CA ALA A 34 14.05 -22.75 12.63
C ALA A 34 14.10 -23.27 14.06
N ASN A 35 15.25 -23.13 14.73
CA ASN A 35 15.43 -23.61 16.10
C ASN A 35 14.83 -22.69 17.17
N LYS A 36 14.58 -21.41 16.85
CA LYS A 36 14.09 -20.42 17.80
C LYS A 36 12.73 -19.84 17.42
N GLY A 37 12.44 -19.71 16.12
CA GLY A 37 11.21 -19.13 15.60
C GLY A 37 11.40 -18.55 14.20
N VAL A 38 10.30 -18.13 13.60
CA VAL A 38 10.24 -17.50 12.28
C VAL A 38 9.76 -16.04 12.46
N ILE A 39 10.42 -15.10 11.84
CA ILE A 39 10.01 -13.70 11.79
C ILE A 39 9.38 -13.43 10.43
N ILE A 40 8.14 -12.95 10.41
CA ILE A 40 7.42 -12.60 9.18
C ILE A 40 7.57 -11.08 8.95
N THR A 41 8.19 -10.71 7.84
CA THR A 41 8.41 -9.31 7.44
C THR A 41 8.03 -9.09 5.96
N THR A 42 7.00 -9.81 5.49
CA THR A 42 6.59 -9.88 4.09
C THR A 42 5.79 -8.65 3.62
N GLY A 43 5.57 -7.67 4.48
CA GLY A 43 4.74 -6.51 4.18
C GLY A 43 3.25 -6.79 4.29
N GLY A 44 2.45 -5.90 3.70
CA GLY A 44 0.99 -5.98 3.71
C GLY A 44 0.40 -6.61 2.44
N PHE A 45 -0.86 -6.30 2.17
CA PHE A 45 -1.65 -6.86 1.06
C PHE A 45 -2.17 -5.80 0.06
N GLY A 46 -1.57 -4.60 0.03
CA GLY A 46 -2.07 -3.49 -0.79
C GLY A 46 -2.10 -3.74 -2.30
N SER A 47 -1.33 -4.71 -2.80
CA SER A 47 -1.34 -5.11 -4.22
C SER A 47 -2.21 -6.35 -4.50
N ASN A 48 -2.88 -6.91 -3.48
CA ASN A 48 -3.81 -8.02 -3.64
C ASN A 48 -5.25 -7.48 -3.59
N ILE A 49 -5.86 -7.31 -4.78
CA ILE A 49 -7.21 -6.76 -4.93
C ILE A 49 -8.23 -7.62 -4.19
N ASP A 50 -8.19 -8.93 -4.36
CA ASP A 50 -9.14 -9.85 -3.71
C ASP A 50 -9.09 -9.73 -2.19
N MET A 51 -7.89 -9.60 -1.63
CA MET A 51 -7.71 -9.44 -0.20
C MET A 51 -8.16 -8.06 0.28
N ARG A 52 -7.94 -7.00 -0.52
CA ARG A 52 -8.46 -5.66 -0.23
C ARG A 52 -9.99 -5.69 -0.17
N VAL A 53 -10.64 -6.20 -1.21
CA VAL A 53 -12.11 -6.28 -1.32
C VAL A 53 -12.71 -7.16 -0.22
N LYS A 54 -12.03 -8.27 0.15
CA LYS A 54 -12.46 -9.13 1.27
C LYS A 54 -12.63 -8.35 2.57
N TYR A 55 -11.74 -7.41 2.85
CA TYR A 55 -11.73 -6.65 4.11
C TYR A 55 -12.40 -5.28 3.99
N ASN A 56 -12.40 -4.67 2.80
CA ASN A 56 -13.08 -3.41 2.52
C ASN A 56 -13.53 -3.39 1.05
N ALA A 57 -14.83 -3.53 0.82
CA ALA A 57 -15.42 -3.65 -0.51
C ALA A 57 -15.21 -2.41 -1.40
N GLU A 58 -14.88 -1.25 -0.81
CA GLU A 58 -14.60 -0.03 -1.56
C GLU A 58 -13.18 -0.02 -2.17
N MET A 59 -12.30 -0.95 -1.74
CA MET A 59 -10.91 -1.05 -2.16
C MET A 59 -10.73 -1.99 -3.35
N ASP A 60 -11.54 -1.86 -4.36
CA ASP A 60 -11.55 -2.66 -5.58
C ASP A 60 -10.42 -2.30 -6.56
N ASP A 61 -10.53 -2.75 -7.81
CA ASP A 61 -9.53 -2.54 -8.87
C ASP A 61 -9.53 -1.10 -9.42
N ALA A 62 -10.57 -0.30 -9.15
CA ALA A 62 -10.60 1.11 -9.49
C ALA A 62 -9.64 1.93 -8.61
N ILE A 63 -9.29 1.42 -7.42
CA ILE A 63 -8.33 2.06 -6.52
C ILE A 63 -6.91 1.59 -6.85
N LEU A 64 -6.11 2.49 -7.41
CA LEU A 64 -4.70 2.22 -7.74
C LEU A 64 -3.88 1.94 -6.48
N SER A 65 -2.96 0.98 -6.56
CA SER A 65 -2.05 0.68 -5.47
C SER A 65 -0.69 1.33 -5.69
N THR A 66 -0.17 2.01 -4.67
CA THR A 66 1.21 2.51 -4.64
C THR A 66 2.18 1.55 -3.96
N CYS A 67 1.70 0.37 -3.57
CA CYS A 67 2.50 -0.68 -2.96
C CYS A 67 3.37 -1.39 -4.01
N SER A 68 4.46 -2.00 -3.55
CA SER A 68 5.22 -2.95 -4.36
C SER A 68 4.32 -4.10 -4.82
N ALA A 69 4.54 -4.62 -6.03
CA ALA A 69 3.79 -5.77 -6.56
C ALA A 69 3.88 -7.02 -5.67
N GLY A 70 4.90 -7.12 -4.82
CA GLY A 70 5.03 -8.20 -3.83
C GLY A 70 4.25 -7.99 -2.53
N ALA A 71 3.50 -6.90 -2.37
CA ALA A 71 2.65 -6.68 -1.21
C ALA A 71 1.31 -7.44 -1.37
N THR A 72 1.38 -8.75 -1.39
CA THR A 72 0.28 -9.69 -1.71
C THR A 72 -0.39 -10.30 -0.49
N GLY A 73 0.18 -10.09 0.71
CA GLY A 73 -0.39 -10.60 1.97
C GLY A 73 0.00 -12.03 2.32
N ASP A 74 0.97 -12.62 1.62
CA ASP A 74 1.34 -14.03 1.77
C ASP A 74 1.69 -14.40 3.22
N GLY A 75 2.42 -13.56 3.94
CA GLY A 75 2.76 -13.82 5.33
C GLY A 75 1.55 -13.81 6.26
N ILE A 76 0.56 -12.97 5.97
CA ILE A 76 -0.71 -12.94 6.71
C ILE A 76 -1.46 -14.26 6.47
N VAL A 77 -1.59 -14.67 5.21
CA VAL A 77 -2.26 -15.92 4.81
C VAL A 77 -1.58 -17.14 5.46
N MET A 78 -0.26 -17.21 5.43
CA MET A 78 0.49 -18.28 6.08
C MET A 78 0.29 -18.31 7.60
N ALA A 79 0.21 -17.15 8.23
CA ALA A 79 -0.02 -17.06 9.67
C ALA A 79 -1.46 -17.45 10.04
N GLU A 80 -2.46 -16.98 9.30
CA GLU A 80 -3.87 -17.38 9.47
C GLU A 80 -4.05 -18.90 9.30
N ALA A 81 -3.36 -19.51 8.34
CA ALA A 81 -3.43 -20.95 8.07
C ALA A 81 -3.01 -21.81 9.27
N ILE A 82 -2.18 -21.29 10.16
CA ILE A 82 -1.77 -21.98 11.40
C ILE A 82 -2.50 -21.47 12.65
N GLY A 83 -3.58 -20.68 12.47
CA GLY A 83 -4.46 -20.25 13.56
C GLY A 83 -4.13 -18.89 14.15
N ALA A 84 -3.29 -18.06 13.52
CA ALA A 84 -3.09 -16.68 13.95
C ALA A 84 -4.37 -15.86 13.73
N ALA A 85 -4.67 -14.99 14.68
CA ALA A 85 -5.76 -14.02 14.55
C ALA A 85 -5.26 -12.73 13.88
N THR A 86 -6.14 -12.09 13.11
CA THR A 86 -5.94 -10.77 12.53
C THR A 86 -6.89 -9.75 13.15
N THR A 87 -6.50 -8.48 13.14
CA THR A 87 -7.32 -7.37 13.61
C THR A 87 -7.07 -6.14 12.77
N GLY A 88 -8.11 -5.29 12.58
CA GLY A 88 -7.99 -4.02 11.86
C GLY A 88 -7.71 -4.16 10.37
N MET A 89 -8.01 -5.31 9.77
CA MET A 89 -7.73 -5.58 8.36
C MET A 89 -8.55 -4.69 7.41
N GLU A 90 -9.67 -4.18 7.87
CA GLU A 90 -10.53 -3.24 7.17
C GLU A 90 -9.92 -1.83 7.06
N HIS A 91 -8.94 -1.51 7.90
CA HIS A 91 -8.28 -0.20 7.91
C HIS A 91 -7.18 -0.10 6.85
N ILE A 92 -7.60 -0.11 5.59
CA ILE A 92 -6.69 0.07 4.45
C ILE A 92 -6.44 1.57 4.25
N GLN A 93 -5.19 2.00 4.40
CA GLN A 93 -4.84 3.41 4.23
C GLN A 93 -4.89 3.81 2.75
N THR A 94 -5.72 4.78 2.42
CA THR A 94 -5.71 5.47 1.14
C THR A 94 -4.75 6.67 1.14
N TYR A 95 -4.28 7.05 -0.04
CA TYR A 95 -3.45 8.23 -0.26
C TYR A 95 -3.99 9.04 -1.43
N PRO A 96 -4.32 10.33 -1.24
CA PRO A 96 -5.10 11.09 -2.21
C PRO A 96 -4.33 11.59 -3.43
N THR A 97 -3.03 11.32 -3.51
CA THR A 97 -2.18 11.84 -4.59
C THR A 97 -1.30 10.74 -5.19
N CYS A 98 -1.70 10.24 -6.33
CA CYS A 98 -0.84 9.41 -7.20
C CYS A 98 -1.05 9.81 -8.65
N ASP A 99 -0.09 9.51 -9.51
CA ASP A 99 -0.29 9.64 -10.95
C ASP A 99 -1.31 8.60 -11.42
N ILE A 100 -2.39 9.08 -12.02
CA ILE A 100 -3.50 8.23 -12.49
C ILE A 100 -3.12 7.30 -13.64
N THR A 101 -2.01 7.58 -14.33
CA THR A 101 -1.55 6.78 -15.48
C THR A 101 -0.70 5.60 -15.03
N SER A 102 0.19 5.82 -14.07
CA SER A 102 1.19 4.83 -13.63
C SER A 102 0.91 4.25 -12.25
N GLY A 103 0.02 4.86 -11.46
CA GLY A 103 -0.18 4.52 -10.04
C GLY A 103 0.99 4.90 -9.14
N LEU A 104 2.01 5.58 -9.67
CA LEU A 104 3.17 5.97 -8.88
C LEU A 104 2.79 7.07 -7.88
N LEU A 105 3.29 6.90 -6.67
CA LEU A 105 3.21 7.91 -5.65
C LEU A 105 4.20 9.04 -5.98
N LEU A 106 3.67 10.14 -6.48
CA LEU A 106 4.44 11.36 -6.67
C LEU A 106 4.40 12.18 -5.37
N TYR A 107 5.57 12.63 -4.89
CA TYR A 107 5.67 13.40 -3.65
C TYR A 107 5.08 14.81 -3.71
N VAL A 108 4.38 15.16 -4.79
CA VAL A 108 3.60 16.42 -4.89
C VAL A 108 2.59 16.59 -3.74
N GLY A 109 2.22 15.52 -3.07
CA GLY A 109 1.43 15.58 -1.85
C GLY A 109 2.05 16.40 -0.72
N ASP A 110 3.37 16.58 -0.70
CA ASP A 110 4.05 17.43 0.28
C ASP A 110 3.68 18.91 0.09
N VAL A 111 3.45 19.38 -1.16
CA VAL A 111 2.95 20.72 -1.43
C VAL A 111 1.58 20.96 -0.79
N ARG A 112 0.73 19.93 -0.79
CA ARG A 112 -0.56 19.95 -0.10
C ARG A 112 -0.40 20.13 1.41
N LEU A 113 0.53 19.37 2.02
CA LEU A 113 0.75 19.42 3.46
C LEU A 113 1.27 20.77 3.96
N GLU A 114 1.94 21.54 3.10
CA GLU A 114 2.34 22.93 3.40
C GLU A 114 1.17 23.92 3.33
N GLY A 115 -0.05 23.46 3.00
CA GLY A 115 -1.24 24.31 2.88
C GLY A 115 -1.20 25.31 1.73
N ARG A 116 -0.44 24.98 0.67
CA ARG A 116 -0.14 25.90 -0.43
C ARG A 116 -0.63 25.36 -1.79
N SER A 117 -1.53 24.41 -1.78
CA SER A 117 -2.16 23.89 -3.00
C SER A 117 -3.67 23.88 -2.85
N ILE A 118 -4.36 23.82 -3.97
CA ILE A 118 -5.80 23.59 -4.02
C ILE A 118 -6.09 22.37 -4.88
N LEU A 119 -7.11 21.61 -4.47
CA LEU A 119 -7.65 20.49 -5.24
C LEU A 119 -8.94 20.92 -5.94
N VAL A 120 -8.98 20.75 -7.26
CA VAL A 120 -10.18 20.99 -8.06
C VAL A 120 -10.55 19.77 -8.86
N ASN A 121 -11.84 19.61 -9.13
CA ASN A 121 -12.37 18.57 -10.00
C ASN A 121 -12.26 18.94 -11.49
N LYS A 122 -12.77 18.09 -12.38
CA LYS A 122 -12.79 18.35 -13.84
C LYS A 122 -13.57 19.61 -14.22
N GLU A 123 -14.52 20.01 -13.40
CA GLU A 123 -15.36 21.19 -13.58
C GLU A 123 -14.69 22.48 -13.06
N GLY A 124 -13.45 22.36 -12.53
CA GLY A 124 -12.70 23.48 -11.98
C GLY A 124 -13.17 23.94 -10.60
N VAL A 125 -13.95 23.12 -9.91
CA VAL A 125 -14.51 23.44 -8.59
C VAL A 125 -13.65 22.82 -7.48
N ARG A 126 -13.26 23.63 -6.48
CA ARG A 126 -12.65 23.12 -5.24
C ARG A 126 -13.71 22.36 -4.46
N PHE A 127 -13.43 21.13 -4.04
CA PHE A 127 -14.45 20.22 -3.50
C PHE A 127 -14.11 19.69 -2.10
N VAL A 128 -12.90 19.90 -1.60
CA VAL A 128 -12.46 19.40 -0.29
C VAL A 128 -11.43 20.34 0.32
N GLU A 129 -11.32 20.34 1.64
CA GLU A 129 -10.22 21.00 2.37
C GLU A 129 -8.95 20.15 2.24
N GLU A 130 -7.90 20.69 1.67
CA GLU A 130 -6.67 19.98 1.32
C GLU A 130 -5.88 19.47 2.52
N LEU A 131 -6.11 20.03 3.71
CA LEU A 131 -5.44 19.60 4.95
C LEU A 131 -6.22 18.56 5.74
N GLU A 132 -7.38 18.12 5.24
CA GLU A 132 -8.13 17.03 5.83
C GLU A 132 -7.33 15.71 5.84
N ARG A 133 -7.83 14.73 6.60
CA ARG A 133 -7.26 13.39 6.65
C ARG A 133 -7.24 12.74 5.27
N ARG A 134 -6.26 11.87 5.05
CA ARG A 134 -6.03 11.22 3.75
C ARG A 134 -7.24 10.44 3.25
N ASP A 135 -7.91 9.72 4.15
CA ASP A 135 -9.11 8.95 3.83
C ASP A 135 -10.27 9.86 3.37
N VAL A 136 -10.50 10.98 4.06
CA VAL A 136 -11.53 11.97 3.71
C VAL A 136 -11.27 12.54 2.32
N ILE A 137 -10.02 12.95 2.05
CA ILE A 137 -9.68 13.51 0.73
C ILE A 137 -9.76 12.45 -0.36
N SER A 138 -9.28 11.23 -0.11
CA SER A 138 -9.33 10.14 -1.08
C SER A 138 -10.78 9.81 -1.44
N GLN A 139 -11.67 9.72 -0.46
CA GLN A 139 -13.10 9.52 -0.70
C GLN A 139 -13.68 10.68 -1.50
N ALA A 140 -13.41 11.93 -1.10
CA ALA A 140 -13.90 13.10 -1.84
C ALA A 140 -13.41 13.12 -3.30
N VAL A 141 -12.19 12.66 -3.58
CA VAL A 141 -11.67 12.52 -4.95
C VAL A 141 -12.43 11.44 -5.73
N THR A 142 -12.67 10.27 -5.15
CA THR A 142 -13.39 9.18 -5.83
C THR A 142 -14.82 9.55 -6.18
N GLU A 143 -15.45 10.44 -5.43
CA GLU A 143 -16.80 10.97 -5.68
C GLU A 143 -16.85 12.00 -6.83
N GLN A 144 -15.72 12.52 -7.30
CA GLN A 144 -15.69 13.49 -8.40
C GLN A 144 -15.80 12.81 -9.77
N THR A 145 -16.13 13.58 -10.78
CA THR A 145 -16.26 13.12 -12.17
C THR A 145 -15.01 12.39 -12.64
N GLY A 146 -15.12 11.08 -12.81
CA GLY A 146 -14.03 10.18 -13.22
C GLY A 146 -13.05 9.81 -12.10
N GLY A 147 -13.37 10.08 -10.83
CA GLY A 147 -12.56 9.69 -9.68
C GLY A 147 -11.18 10.34 -9.65
N VAL A 148 -11.05 11.54 -10.21
CA VAL A 148 -9.77 12.25 -10.32
C VAL A 148 -9.88 13.70 -9.85
N SER A 149 -8.73 14.26 -9.46
CA SER A 149 -8.59 15.67 -9.13
C SER A 149 -7.34 16.26 -9.79
N TYR A 150 -7.31 17.58 -9.86
CA TYR A 150 -6.16 18.36 -10.30
C TYR A 150 -5.65 19.17 -9.12
N MET A 151 -4.37 19.08 -8.84
CA MET A 151 -3.73 19.86 -7.81
C MET A 151 -3.02 21.06 -8.43
N PHE A 152 -3.31 22.26 -7.95
CA PHE A 152 -2.70 23.50 -8.37
C PHE A 152 -1.86 24.10 -7.24
N TRP A 153 -0.68 24.55 -7.56
CA TRP A 153 0.23 25.27 -6.68
C TRP A 153 1.07 26.29 -7.47
N ASP A 154 1.64 27.26 -6.81
CA ASP A 154 2.59 28.18 -7.40
C ASP A 154 4.05 27.74 -7.20
N GLU A 155 4.98 28.38 -7.90
CA GLU A 155 6.41 28.07 -7.83
C GLU A 155 6.97 28.27 -6.40
N ALA A 156 6.50 29.30 -5.70
CA ALA A 156 6.95 29.59 -4.34
C ALA A 156 6.56 28.44 -3.38
N SER A 157 5.38 27.89 -3.55
CA SER A 157 4.90 26.72 -2.79
C SER A 157 5.72 25.47 -3.07
N MET A 158 6.08 25.25 -4.32
CA MET A 158 6.91 24.14 -4.74
C MET A 158 8.33 24.22 -4.14
N VAL A 159 8.93 25.39 -4.17
CA VAL A 159 10.24 25.63 -3.54
C VAL A 159 10.17 25.45 -2.02
N ALA A 160 9.14 25.99 -1.37
CA ALA A 160 8.99 25.89 0.09
C ALA A 160 8.77 24.45 0.56
N SER A 161 8.07 23.61 -0.22
CA SER A 161 7.84 22.19 0.11
C SER A 161 9.08 21.30 -0.07
N GLY A 162 10.12 21.80 -0.74
CA GLY A 162 11.32 21.02 -1.04
C GLY A 162 11.11 19.85 -2.01
N VAL A 163 9.99 19.82 -2.73
CA VAL A 163 9.66 18.73 -3.67
C VAL A 163 10.72 18.59 -4.75
N ASN A 164 11.23 19.70 -5.29
CA ASN A 164 12.28 19.68 -6.32
C ASN A 164 13.55 18.96 -5.86
N VAL A 165 13.96 19.12 -4.60
CA VAL A 165 15.17 18.49 -4.06
C VAL A 165 15.00 16.97 -3.88
N LYS A 166 13.77 16.51 -3.66
CA LYS A 166 13.47 15.08 -3.47
C LYS A 166 13.44 14.30 -4.79
N HIS A 167 13.17 14.97 -5.90
CA HIS A 167 13.04 14.34 -7.23
C HIS A 167 14.28 14.43 -8.12
N GLU A 168 15.32 15.16 -7.70
CA GLU A 168 16.58 15.26 -8.41
C GLU A 168 17.59 14.13 -8.11
N ARG A 169 17.16 13.04 -7.43
CA ARG A 169 18.04 11.93 -7.00
C ARG A 169 17.68 10.61 -7.67
#